data_e9072bb612add567ea575c3c9fa7b63c
#
_entry.id   e9072bb612add567ea575c3c9fa7b63c
#
_cell.length_a   1.000
_cell.length_b   1.000
_cell.length_c   1.000
_cell.angle_alpha   90.00
_cell.angle_beta   90.00
_cell.angle_gamma   90.00
#
_symmetry.space_group_name_H-M   'P 1'
#
loop_
_entity.id
_entity.type
_entity.pdbx_description
1 polymer ?
#
loop_
_entity_poly.entity_id
_entity_poly.type
_entity_poly.pdbx_seq_one_letter_code
_entity_poly.pdbx_strand_id
1 'polypeptide(L)'
;MVDTIDDLMTKEENYAKNFNKFYSIYLLHLTTTIVITTLIFQFIIPITNKKHRTIGMMIFKAVPVDKENIIIKNTTLLWRFLIILVVELLLAYLVANWLAILFVALGSFVLISFTNKRLSIHDGILRIHLVDQAQAFNE
;
A
#
# COMPACT_ATOMS: atom_id res chain seq x y z
N MET A 1 -21.26 -39.67 28.97
CA MET A 1 -20.82 -40.30 27.71
C MET A 1 -19.41 -39.75 27.49
N VAL A 2 -18.40 -40.60 27.63
CA VAL A 2 -17.01 -40.22 27.47
C VAL A 2 -16.77 -40.26 25.97
N ASP A 3 -16.49 -39.11 25.36
CA ASP A 3 -16.07 -39.06 23.96
C ASP A 3 -14.80 -39.89 23.86
N THR A 4 -14.77 -40.84 22.95
CA THR A 4 -13.57 -41.65 22.69
C THR A 4 -12.46 -40.75 22.17
N ILE A 5 -11.21 -41.09 22.42
CA ILE A 5 -10.02 -40.36 21.97
C ILE A 5 -10.12 -40.10 20.44
N ASP A 6 -10.61 -41.09 19.71
CA ASP A 6 -10.82 -41.01 18.26
C ASP A 6 -11.85 -39.92 17.85
N ASP A 7 -12.92 -39.73 18.63
CA ASP A 7 -13.91 -38.66 18.39
C ASP A 7 -13.30 -37.30 18.64
N LEU A 8 -12.44 -37.15 19.64
CA LEU A 8 -11.74 -35.89 19.93
C LEU A 8 -10.73 -35.55 18.83
N MET A 9 -9.94 -36.53 18.39
CA MET A 9 -8.99 -36.34 17.30
C MET A 9 -9.68 -35.96 15.98
N THR A 10 -10.78 -36.63 15.66
CA THR A 10 -11.56 -36.29 14.44
C THR A 10 -12.17 -34.87 14.49
N LYS A 11 -12.64 -34.43 15.67
CA LYS A 11 -13.14 -33.06 15.87
C LYS A 11 -12.02 -32.04 15.71
N GLU A 12 -10.83 -32.31 16.24
CA GLU A 12 -9.66 -31.42 16.15
C GLU A 12 -9.17 -31.29 14.71
N GLU A 13 -9.09 -32.41 13.97
CA GLU A 13 -8.72 -32.39 12.54
C GLU A 13 -9.72 -31.60 11.67
N ASN A 14 -11.02 -31.83 11.89
CA ASN A 14 -12.06 -31.07 11.20
C ASN A 14 -12.02 -29.58 11.53
N TYR A 15 -11.74 -29.23 12.79
CA TYR A 15 -11.56 -27.83 13.19
C TYR A 15 -10.39 -27.18 12.49
N ALA A 16 -9.22 -27.83 12.48
CA ALA A 16 -8.02 -27.35 11.80
C ALA A 16 -8.25 -27.16 10.28
N LYS A 17 -8.92 -28.11 9.64
CA LYS A 17 -9.27 -28.02 8.21
C LYS A 17 -10.20 -26.87 7.90
N ASN A 18 -11.22 -26.66 8.72
CA ASN A 18 -12.16 -25.55 8.55
C ASN A 18 -11.51 -24.21 8.81
N PHE A 19 -10.64 -24.12 9.83
CA PHE A 19 -9.86 -22.93 10.12
C PHE A 19 -8.93 -22.56 8.97
N ASN A 20 -8.19 -23.52 8.41
CA ASN A 20 -7.30 -23.29 7.27
C ASN A 20 -8.07 -22.82 6.03
N LYS A 21 -9.25 -23.37 5.78
CA LYS A 21 -10.13 -22.93 4.69
C LYS A 21 -10.60 -21.50 4.90
N PHE A 22 -11.06 -21.18 6.10
CA PHE A 22 -11.47 -19.81 6.45
C PHE A 22 -10.32 -18.82 6.29
N TYR A 23 -9.14 -19.18 6.81
CA TYR A 23 -7.95 -18.35 6.71
C TYR A 23 -7.52 -18.10 5.26
N SER A 24 -7.58 -19.11 4.40
CA SER A 24 -7.28 -18.98 2.97
C SER A 24 -8.24 -18.05 2.26
N ILE A 25 -9.55 -18.14 2.55
CA ILE A 25 -10.57 -17.25 1.99
C ILE A 25 -10.35 -15.81 2.48
N TYR A 26 -10.04 -15.63 3.76
CA TYR A 26 -9.73 -14.33 4.34
C TYR A 26 -8.51 -13.68 3.67
N LEU A 27 -7.40 -14.44 3.50
CA LEU A 27 -6.20 -13.95 2.82
C LEU A 27 -6.48 -13.58 1.35
N LEU A 28 -7.25 -14.39 0.64
CA LEU A 28 -7.64 -14.11 -0.74
C LEU A 28 -8.43 -12.80 -0.82
N HIS A 29 -9.41 -12.62 0.06
CA HIS A 29 -10.22 -11.40 0.10
C HIS A 29 -9.37 -10.16 0.44
N LEU A 30 -8.50 -10.27 1.45
CA LEU A 30 -7.59 -9.21 1.84
C LEU A 30 -6.66 -8.81 0.69
N THR A 31 -6.01 -9.79 0.05
CA THR A 31 -5.12 -9.57 -1.09
C THR A 31 -5.84 -8.89 -2.25
N THR A 32 -7.03 -9.39 -2.60
CA THR A 32 -7.85 -8.81 -3.68
C THR A 32 -8.21 -7.35 -3.38
N THR A 33 -8.62 -7.07 -2.15
CA THR A 33 -8.96 -5.70 -1.72
C THR A 33 -7.76 -4.77 -1.82
N ILE A 34 -6.58 -5.19 -1.33
CA ILE A 34 -5.34 -4.41 -1.41
C ILE A 34 -5.00 -4.12 -2.88
N VAL A 35 -4.98 -5.14 -3.74
CA VAL A 35 -4.65 -4.98 -5.16
C VAL A 35 -5.59 -4.00 -5.85
N ILE A 36 -6.90 -4.15 -5.68
CA ILE A 36 -7.89 -3.28 -6.32
C ILE A 36 -7.77 -1.84 -5.80
N THR A 37 -7.66 -1.67 -4.49
CA THR A 37 -7.55 -0.34 -3.87
C THR A 37 -6.27 0.36 -4.33
N THR A 38 -5.14 -0.31 -4.29
CA THR A 38 -3.86 0.26 -4.71
C THR A 38 -3.86 0.58 -6.20
N LEU A 39 -4.44 -0.29 -7.04
CA LEU A 39 -4.59 -0.04 -8.48
C LEU A 39 -5.40 1.24 -8.75
N ILE A 40 -6.54 1.40 -8.08
CA ILE A 40 -7.39 2.58 -8.29
C ILE A 40 -6.69 3.85 -7.80
N PHE A 41 -6.26 3.87 -6.54
CA PHE A 41 -5.80 5.11 -5.89
C PHE A 41 -4.37 5.50 -6.25
N GLN A 42 -3.49 4.54 -6.53
CA GLN A 42 -2.07 4.79 -6.78
C GLN A 42 -1.69 4.71 -8.26
N PHE A 43 -2.54 4.18 -9.13
CA PHE A 43 -2.25 4.08 -10.56
C PHE A 43 -3.33 4.72 -11.43
N ILE A 44 -4.60 4.27 -11.36
CA ILE A 44 -5.65 4.76 -12.27
C ILE A 44 -5.90 6.27 -12.06
N ILE A 45 -6.12 6.71 -10.83
CA ILE A 45 -6.36 8.13 -10.54
C ILE A 45 -5.16 8.99 -10.94
N PRO A 46 -3.90 8.68 -10.59
CA PRO A 46 -2.76 9.45 -11.05
C PRO A 46 -2.57 9.45 -12.58
N ILE A 47 -2.78 8.34 -13.29
CA ILE A 47 -2.58 8.28 -14.73
C ILE A 47 -3.62 9.10 -15.51
N THR A 48 -4.86 9.17 -15.00
CA THR A 48 -5.92 10.00 -15.59
C THR A 48 -5.71 11.48 -15.35
N ASN A 49 -4.89 11.85 -14.39
CA ASN A 49 -4.59 13.23 -14.05
C ASN A 49 -3.31 13.68 -14.77
N LYS A 50 -3.38 14.75 -15.59
CA LYS A 50 -2.23 15.33 -16.31
C LYS A 50 -1.00 15.62 -15.42
N LYS A 51 -1.20 15.82 -14.13
CA LYS A 51 -0.14 16.10 -13.14
C LYS A 51 0.28 14.88 -12.33
N HIS A 52 -0.22 13.69 -12.66
CA HIS A 52 0.08 12.42 -12.01
C HIS A 52 -0.06 12.42 -10.48
N ARG A 53 -1.08 13.12 -9.98
CA ARG A 53 -1.34 13.30 -8.54
C ARG A 53 -2.29 12.26 -8.00
N THR A 54 -1.99 11.72 -6.82
CA THR A 54 -2.95 10.98 -6.00
C THR A 54 -3.97 11.94 -5.37
N ILE A 55 -5.06 11.40 -4.81
CA ILE A 55 -6.08 12.22 -4.13
C ILE A 55 -5.46 13.05 -3.00
N GLY A 56 -4.59 12.45 -2.18
CA GLY A 56 -3.89 13.19 -1.12
C GLY A 56 -3.06 14.36 -1.66
N MET A 57 -2.32 14.13 -2.75
CA MET A 57 -1.54 15.20 -3.41
C MET A 57 -2.42 16.31 -3.98
N MET A 58 -3.63 15.99 -4.45
CA MET A 58 -4.58 17.00 -4.92
C MET A 58 -5.07 17.89 -3.78
N ILE A 59 -5.39 17.28 -2.63
CA ILE A 59 -5.84 18.03 -1.43
C ILE A 59 -4.76 19.00 -0.94
N PHE A 60 -3.50 18.55 -0.90
CA PHE A 60 -2.36 19.34 -0.43
C PHE A 60 -1.72 20.20 -1.53
N LYS A 61 -2.31 20.27 -2.72
CA LYS A 61 -1.78 21.00 -3.88
C LYS A 61 -0.33 20.62 -4.23
N ALA A 62 0.08 19.39 -3.91
CA ALA A 62 1.41 18.87 -4.19
C ALA A 62 1.46 18.24 -5.59
N VAL A 63 2.63 18.31 -6.23
CA VAL A 63 2.91 17.71 -7.54
C VAL A 63 4.15 16.83 -7.41
N PRO A 64 4.09 15.56 -7.86
CA PRO A 64 5.26 14.69 -7.85
C PRO A 64 6.19 15.06 -9.02
N VAL A 65 7.43 15.40 -8.71
CA VAL A 65 8.46 15.74 -9.67
C VAL A 65 9.69 14.84 -9.48
N ASP A 66 10.48 14.69 -10.52
CA ASP A 66 11.78 14.04 -10.44
C ASP A 66 12.87 14.98 -9.90
N LYS A 67 14.15 14.55 -9.96
CA LYS A 67 15.28 15.36 -9.50
C LYS A 67 15.47 16.67 -10.28
N GLU A 68 14.98 16.74 -11.51
CA GLU A 68 15.09 17.86 -12.41
C GLU A 68 13.88 18.80 -12.32
N ASN A 69 13.01 18.61 -11.30
CA ASN A 69 11.74 19.32 -11.12
C ASN A 69 10.72 19.11 -12.26
N ILE A 70 10.89 18.06 -13.06
CA ILE A 70 9.97 17.70 -14.13
C ILE A 70 8.89 16.76 -13.59
N ILE A 71 7.65 16.93 -14.04
CA ILE A 71 6.54 16.03 -13.69
C ILE A 71 6.91 14.60 -14.08
N ILE A 72 6.72 13.67 -13.15
CA ILE A 72 7.08 12.25 -13.35
C ILE A 72 6.41 11.65 -14.58
N LYS A 73 7.12 10.75 -15.28
CA LYS A 73 6.61 10.03 -16.43
C LYS A 73 5.67 8.88 -16.02
N ASN A 74 4.82 8.42 -16.93
CA ASN A 74 3.94 7.26 -16.71
C ASN A 74 4.71 6.00 -16.29
N THR A 75 5.92 5.78 -16.82
CA THR A 75 6.79 4.66 -16.44
C THR A 75 7.23 4.73 -14.97
N THR A 76 7.57 5.93 -14.48
CA THR A 76 7.91 6.15 -13.07
C THR A 76 6.71 5.91 -12.17
N LEU A 77 5.51 6.30 -12.62
CA LEU A 77 4.26 6.06 -11.93
C LEU A 77 3.93 4.56 -11.84
N LEU A 78 4.20 3.80 -12.90
CA LEU A 78 4.07 2.33 -12.89
C LEU A 78 5.01 1.69 -11.86
N TRP A 79 6.30 2.10 -11.84
CA TRP A 79 7.25 1.60 -10.84
C TRP A 79 6.84 1.96 -9.42
N ARG A 80 6.34 3.19 -9.21
CA ARG A 80 5.80 3.63 -7.93
C ARG A 80 4.66 2.73 -7.46
N PHE A 81 3.69 2.45 -8.34
CA PHE A 81 2.59 1.54 -8.07
C PHE A 81 3.09 0.14 -7.69
N LEU A 82 4.02 -0.43 -8.47
CA LEU A 82 4.57 -1.78 -8.21
C LEU A 82 5.28 -1.85 -6.86
N ILE A 83 6.09 -0.84 -6.50
CA ILE A 83 6.77 -0.80 -5.20
C ILE A 83 5.76 -0.73 -4.05
N ILE A 84 4.75 0.13 -4.15
CA ILE A 84 3.70 0.24 -3.14
C ILE A 84 2.97 -1.10 -3.00
N LEU A 85 2.56 -1.70 -4.11
CA LEU A 85 1.84 -2.97 -4.12
C LEU A 85 2.66 -4.10 -3.47
N VAL A 86 3.94 -4.22 -3.84
CA VAL A 86 4.84 -5.24 -3.25
C VAL A 86 5.01 -5.01 -1.75
N VAL A 87 5.24 -3.77 -1.32
CA VAL A 87 5.39 -3.44 0.10
C VAL A 87 4.10 -3.73 0.87
N GLU A 88 2.95 -3.32 0.34
CA GLU A 88 1.65 -3.56 0.99
C GLU A 88 1.31 -5.05 1.08
N LEU A 89 1.53 -5.83 0.01
CA LEU A 89 1.31 -7.27 0.00
C LEU A 89 2.28 -8.01 0.93
N LEU A 90 3.57 -7.64 0.89
CA LEU A 90 4.58 -8.25 1.75
C LEU A 90 4.25 -8.00 3.23
N LEU A 91 3.82 -6.81 3.57
CA LEU A 91 3.40 -6.47 4.92
C LEU A 91 2.13 -7.18 5.34
N ALA A 92 1.12 -7.25 4.46
CA ALA A 92 -0.10 -7.99 4.73
C ALA A 92 0.17 -9.48 4.97
N TYR A 93 1.15 -10.06 4.26
CA TYR A 93 1.51 -11.47 4.36
C TYR A 93 2.40 -11.77 5.58
N LEU A 94 3.39 -10.91 5.87
CA LEU A 94 4.34 -11.12 6.98
C LEU A 94 3.71 -10.90 8.35
N VAL A 95 2.72 -10.04 8.45
CA VAL A 95 2.24 -9.61 9.77
C VAL A 95 0.87 -10.16 10.08
N ALA A 96 0.09 -10.64 9.07
CA ALA A 96 -1.27 -11.17 9.24
C ALA A 96 -2.14 -10.36 10.25
N ASN A 97 -1.68 -9.14 10.59
CA ASN A 97 -2.16 -8.32 11.67
C ASN A 97 -2.35 -6.88 11.21
N TRP A 98 -3.48 -6.30 11.52
CA TRP A 98 -3.87 -4.90 11.35
C TRP A 98 -2.80 -3.89 11.81
N LEU A 99 -2.01 -4.29 12.81
CA LEU A 99 -0.95 -3.50 13.39
C LEU A 99 0.16 -3.13 12.38
N ALA A 100 0.46 -3.97 11.39
CA ALA A 100 1.51 -3.64 10.44
C ALA A 100 1.09 -2.57 9.44
N ILE A 101 -0.16 -2.61 8.96
CA ILE A 101 -0.69 -1.55 8.08
C ILE A 101 -0.66 -0.22 8.84
N LEU A 102 -1.00 -0.24 10.12
CA LEU A 102 -0.96 0.92 11.01
C LEU A 102 0.48 1.42 11.23
N PHE A 103 1.44 0.51 11.44
CA PHE A 103 2.87 0.86 11.58
C PHE A 103 3.46 1.47 10.31
N VAL A 104 3.10 0.99 9.13
CA VAL A 104 3.57 1.57 7.86
C VAL A 104 2.92 2.91 7.59
N ALA A 105 1.62 3.04 7.86
CA ALA A 105 0.92 4.31 7.74
C ALA A 105 1.52 5.35 8.71
N LEU A 106 1.75 4.98 9.97
CA LEU A 106 2.40 5.84 10.97
C LEU A 106 3.85 6.14 10.59
N GLY A 107 4.62 5.15 10.16
CA GLY A 107 6.00 5.34 9.70
C GLY A 107 6.07 6.29 8.50
N SER A 108 5.19 6.14 7.54
CA SER A 108 5.08 7.05 6.39
C SER A 108 4.67 8.46 6.82
N PHE A 109 3.71 8.56 7.75
CA PHE A 109 3.28 9.86 8.30
C PHE A 109 4.41 10.57 9.05
N VAL A 110 5.17 9.84 9.86
CA VAL A 110 6.36 10.36 10.57
C VAL A 110 7.40 10.84 9.57
N LEU A 111 7.74 10.05 8.55
CA LEU A 111 8.70 10.44 7.53
C LEU A 111 8.26 11.69 6.76
N ILE A 112 7.00 11.78 6.38
CA ILE A 112 6.45 12.97 5.71
C ILE A 112 6.49 14.20 6.63
N SER A 113 6.23 14.02 7.92
CA SER A 113 6.18 15.11 8.89
C SER A 113 7.56 15.64 9.29
N PHE A 114 8.55 14.73 9.41
CA PHE A 114 9.89 15.08 9.91
C PHE A 114 10.93 15.27 8.81
N THR A 115 10.62 14.92 7.55
CA THR A 115 11.58 15.12 6.45
C THR A 115 11.29 16.42 5.72
N ASN A 116 12.28 17.30 5.61
CA ASN A 116 12.17 18.57 4.89
C ASN A 116 11.70 18.43 3.43
N LYS A 117 11.84 17.24 2.84
CA LYS A 117 11.43 16.93 1.47
C LYS A 117 10.05 16.29 1.36
N ARG A 118 9.33 16.08 2.46
CA ARG A 118 8.00 15.44 2.51
C ARG A 118 7.93 14.13 1.72
N LEU A 119 8.97 13.31 1.84
CA LEU A 119 9.12 12.06 1.09
C LEU A 119 8.44 10.91 1.84
N SER A 120 7.58 10.17 1.16
CA SER A 120 7.20 8.84 1.62
C SER A 120 8.31 7.82 1.31
N ILE A 121 8.27 6.64 1.94
CA ILE A 121 9.31 5.61 1.76
C ILE A 121 9.47 5.24 0.29
N HIS A 122 8.38 4.99 -0.41
CA HIS A 122 8.39 4.60 -1.83
C HIS A 122 8.83 5.75 -2.76
N ASP A 123 8.49 7.00 -2.43
CA ASP A 123 8.93 8.17 -3.19
C ASP A 123 10.43 8.41 -3.00
N GLY A 124 10.96 8.12 -1.81
CA GLY A 124 12.39 8.16 -1.52
C GLY A 124 13.20 7.15 -2.36
N ILE A 125 12.71 5.93 -2.53
CA ILE A 125 13.34 4.90 -3.37
C ILE A 125 13.42 5.35 -4.83
N LEU A 126 12.36 5.95 -5.36
CA LEU A 126 12.27 6.43 -6.74
C LEU A 126 12.86 7.83 -6.93
N ARG A 127 13.34 8.45 -5.85
CA ARG A 127 13.89 9.82 -5.86
C ARG A 127 12.88 10.87 -6.38
N ILE A 128 11.60 10.63 -6.12
CA ILE A 128 10.51 11.56 -6.42
C ILE A 128 10.40 12.56 -5.29
N HIS A 129 10.22 13.84 -5.61
CA HIS A 129 10.00 14.90 -4.65
C HIS A 129 8.59 15.47 -4.80
N LEU A 130 8.01 15.92 -3.71
CA LEU A 130 6.75 16.66 -3.74
C LEU A 130 7.05 18.14 -3.69
N VAL A 131 6.61 18.89 -4.70
CA VAL A 131 6.71 20.34 -4.74
C VAL A 131 5.33 20.96 -4.67
N ASP A 132 5.24 22.19 -4.17
CA ASP A 132 4.00 22.96 -4.23
C ASP A 132 3.66 23.25 -5.69
N GLN A 133 2.37 23.18 -6.01
CA GLN A 133 1.90 23.47 -7.36
C GLN A 133 2.30 24.85 -7.85
N ALA A 134 2.37 25.83 -6.95
CA ALA A 134 2.79 27.20 -7.30
C ALA A 134 4.28 27.27 -7.71
N GLN A 135 5.12 26.41 -7.16
CA GLN A 135 6.55 26.35 -7.47
C GLN A 135 6.84 25.55 -8.75
N ALA A 136 6.06 24.51 -9.04
CA ALA A 136 6.24 23.66 -10.20
C ALA A 136 5.94 24.31 -11.56
N PHE A 137 5.33 25.51 -11.59
CA PHE A 137 4.88 26.17 -12.82
C PHE A 137 5.36 27.64 -12.94
N ASN A 138 6.30 28.06 -12.08
CA ASN A 138 6.88 29.41 -12.14
C ASN A 138 8.22 29.43 -12.92
N GLU A 139 8.52 28.37 -13.67
CA GLU A 139 9.56 28.32 -14.70
C GLU A 139 8.89 28.03 -16.06
#